data_15c5a521a8e2cbbf2088fbf4eba3a121
#
_entry.id   15c5a521a8e2cbbf2088fbf4eba3a121
#
_cell.length_a   1.000
_cell.length_b   1.000
_cell.length_c   1.000
_cell.angle_alpha   90.00
_cell.angle_beta   90.00
_cell.angle_gamma   90.00
#
_symmetry.space_group_name_H-M   'P 1'
#
loop_
_entity.id
_entity.type
_entity.pdbx_description
1 polymer ?
#
loop_
_entity_poly.entity_id
_entity_poly.type
_entity_poly.pdbx_seq_one_letter_code
_entity_poly.pdbx_strand_id
1 'polypeptide(L)'
;MERIAVIGAGLIGRAWAVVFARAGHPVTLWDADTGVIPKALGLIGQALEEARSFGLIDEDPQIIGARISAARTLVEAVKDADYVQENTAERVDVKRRVYAQLDAAAKPDCVLASSTSTIPASVFSEGLEGRHRCIVAHPVNPPHVVPIVELSPAPWTSAEVLARARALHEQAGQVPITVKKEVQGFILNRLQAALLMEAWRLVGEGYVSVEDLDKTIKDGLGLRWSFMGPFETIDLNAPGGVRDYAARYGQVLYEQVASVRHKLWDDALISKIEAERRRLMPQDEHAEREAWRDRRLMALIAHKRHMASKE
;
A
#
# COMPACT_ATOMS: atom_id res chain seq x y z
N MET A 1 -8.96 -11.38 -19.08
CA MET A 1 -8.01 -10.23 -19.12
C MET A 1 -8.83 -8.97 -19.02
N GLU A 2 -8.67 -8.17 -17.96
CA GLU A 2 -9.44 -6.93 -17.76
C GLU A 2 -8.67 -5.72 -18.29
N ARG A 3 -9.39 -4.72 -18.80
CA ARG A 3 -8.83 -3.42 -19.21
C ARG A 3 -8.77 -2.52 -17.99
N ILE A 4 -7.59 -2.07 -17.65
CA ILE A 4 -7.35 -1.28 -16.44
C ILE A 4 -7.14 0.20 -16.80
N ALA A 5 -7.82 1.10 -16.13
CA ALA A 5 -7.51 2.52 -16.17
C ALA A 5 -6.81 2.94 -14.88
N VAL A 6 -5.67 3.58 -15.01
CA VAL A 6 -4.92 4.17 -13.89
C VAL A 6 -5.04 5.69 -13.98
N ILE A 7 -5.70 6.28 -13.00
CA ILE A 7 -6.00 7.70 -12.94
C ILE A 7 -5.08 8.38 -11.92
N GLY A 8 -4.21 9.27 -12.42
CA GLY A 8 -3.10 9.84 -11.67
C GLY A 8 -1.79 9.09 -11.95
N ALA A 9 -0.82 9.78 -12.58
CA ALA A 9 0.48 9.23 -13.00
C ALA A 9 1.61 9.53 -12.00
N GLY A 10 1.26 9.82 -10.75
CA GLY A 10 2.19 10.01 -9.64
C GLY A 10 2.91 8.71 -9.24
N LEU A 11 3.59 8.72 -8.09
CA LEU A 11 4.36 7.59 -7.58
C LEU A 11 3.53 6.29 -7.50
N ILE A 12 2.33 6.37 -6.90
CA ILE A 12 1.45 5.21 -6.70
C ILE A 12 0.83 4.74 -8.01
N GLY A 13 0.36 5.67 -8.87
CA GLY A 13 -0.24 5.29 -10.15
C GLY A 13 0.73 4.60 -11.10
N ARG A 14 1.99 5.08 -11.18
CA ARG A 14 3.04 4.40 -11.95
C ARG A 14 3.29 2.98 -11.45
N ALA A 15 3.34 2.81 -10.14
CA ALA A 15 3.56 1.51 -9.54
C ALA A 15 2.39 0.54 -9.80
N TRP A 16 1.15 1.03 -9.78
CA TRP A 16 -0.03 0.25 -10.19
C TRP A 16 -0.01 -0.10 -11.68
N ALA A 17 0.42 0.81 -12.53
CA ALA A 17 0.58 0.51 -13.96
C ALA A 17 1.57 -0.67 -14.18
N VAL A 18 2.68 -0.69 -13.44
CA VAL A 18 3.63 -1.83 -13.44
C VAL A 18 2.94 -3.11 -12.95
N VAL A 19 2.20 -3.06 -11.83
CA VAL A 19 1.51 -4.23 -11.26
C VAL A 19 0.57 -4.87 -12.27
N PHE A 20 -0.32 -4.09 -12.87
CA PHE A 20 -1.32 -4.64 -13.79
C PHE A 20 -0.72 -5.05 -15.14
N ALA A 21 0.23 -4.27 -15.67
CA ALA A 21 0.87 -4.60 -16.96
C ALA A 21 1.71 -5.89 -16.88
N ARG A 22 2.48 -6.11 -15.80
CA ARG A 22 3.23 -7.36 -15.60
C ARG A 22 2.33 -8.59 -15.43
N ALA A 23 1.10 -8.40 -14.97
CA ALA A 23 0.08 -9.44 -14.89
C ALA A 23 -0.64 -9.71 -16.21
N GLY A 24 -0.24 -9.02 -17.30
CA GLY A 24 -0.78 -9.22 -18.65
C GLY A 24 -1.97 -8.31 -18.99
N HIS A 25 -2.40 -7.43 -18.11
CA HIS A 25 -3.54 -6.54 -18.37
C HIS A 25 -3.14 -5.34 -19.23
N PRO A 26 -3.97 -4.95 -20.24
CA PRO A 26 -3.81 -3.66 -20.89
C PRO A 26 -4.16 -2.53 -19.92
N VAL A 27 -3.28 -1.54 -19.84
CA VAL A 27 -3.38 -0.41 -18.91
C VAL A 27 -3.46 0.89 -19.69
N THR A 28 -4.45 1.71 -19.36
CA THR A 28 -4.55 3.09 -19.85
C THR A 28 -4.23 4.06 -18.71
N LEU A 29 -3.14 4.80 -18.85
CA LEU A 29 -2.67 5.79 -17.88
C LEU A 29 -3.18 7.17 -18.26
N TRP A 30 -3.71 7.89 -17.28
CA TRP A 30 -4.12 9.28 -17.46
C TRP A 30 -3.77 10.12 -16.23
N ASP A 31 -3.43 11.39 -16.47
CA ASP A 31 -3.26 12.42 -15.45
C ASP A 31 -3.88 13.73 -15.92
N ALA A 32 -4.35 14.56 -14.99
CA ALA A 32 -4.89 15.89 -15.28
C ALA A 32 -3.80 16.82 -15.86
N ASP A 33 -2.56 16.65 -15.43
CA ASP A 33 -1.37 17.23 -16.07
C ASP A 33 -0.78 16.22 -17.06
N THR A 34 -1.19 16.32 -18.32
CA THR A 34 -0.69 15.44 -19.38
C THR A 34 0.82 15.56 -19.63
N GLY A 35 1.42 16.67 -19.20
CA GLY A 35 2.86 16.91 -19.31
C GLY A 35 3.72 15.95 -18.46
N VAL A 36 3.14 15.33 -17.42
CA VAL A 36 3.86 14.35 -16.57
C VAL A 36 3.94 12.96 -17.19
N ILE A 37 3.09 12.65 -18.18
CA ILE A 37 2.97 11.28 -18.76
C ILE A 37 4.28 10.78 -19.38
N PRO A 38 5.02 11.54 -20.21
CA PRO A 38 6.27 11.02 -20.78
C PRO A 38 7.28 10.63 -19.71
N LYS A 39 7.42 11.43 -18.66
CA LYS A 39 8.28 11.13 -17.52
C LYS A 39 7.79 9.90 -16.76
N ALA A 40 6.48 9.77 -16.56
CA ALA A 40 5.88 8.61 -15.90
C ALA A 40 6.17 7.31 -16.64
N LEU A 41 6.01 7.29 -17.96
CA LEU A 41 6.32 6.11 -18.81
C LEU A 41 7.81 5.75 -18.75
N GLY A 42 8.71 6.74 -18.77
CA GLY A 42 10.15 6.49 -18.60
C GLY A 42 10.49 5.84 -17.25
N LEU A 43 9.89 6.32 -16.16
CA LEU A 43 10.09 5.75 -14.83
C LEU A 43 9.46 4.35 -14.67
N ILE A 44 8.34 4.08 -15.35
CA ILE A 44 7.77 2.72 -15.45
C ILE A 44 8.75 1.77 -16.14
N GLY A 45 9.33 2.19 -17.26
CA GLY A 45 10.34 1.39 -17.96
C GLY A 45 11.52 1.04 -17.07
N GLN A 46 12.06 2.02 -16.34
CA GLN A 46 13.14 1.80 -15.37
C GLN A 46 12.76 0.81 -14.27
N ALA A 47 11.55 0.92 -13.71
CA ALA A 47 11.07 0.00 -12.68
C ALA A 47 10.91 -1.44 -13.21
N LEU A 48 10.51 -1.61 -14.47
CA LEU A 48 10.42 -2.93 -15.11
C LEU A 48 11.82 -3.55 -15.34
N GLU A 49 12.79 -2.77 -15.81
CA GLU A 49 14.18 -3.22 -15.97
C GLU A 49 14.79 -3.63 -14.63
N GLU A 50 14.54 -2.84 -13.59
CA GLU A 50 15.01 -3.16 -12.25
C GLU A 50 14.34 -4.44 -11.71
N ALA A 51 13.03 -4.59 -11.87
CA ALA A 51 12.32 -5.82 -11.49
C ALA A 51 12.85 -7.05 -12.21
N ARG A 52 13.23 -6.92 -13.50
CA ARG A 52 13.88 -7.98 -14.29
C ARG A 52 15.23 -8.37 -13.69
N SER A 53 16.03 -7.38 -13.32
CA SER A 53 17.37 -7.61 -12.76
C SER A 53 17.34 -8.38 -11.42
N PHE A 54 16.23 -8.27 -10.66
CA PHE A 54 15.99 -9.04 -9.43
C PHE A 54 15.22 -10.34 -9.64
N GLY A 55 14.90 -10.74 -10.90
CA GLY A 55 14.14 -11.95 -11.19
C GLY A 55 12.67 -11.89 -10.69
N LEU A 56 12.10 -10.69 -10.57
CA LEU A 56 10.70 -10.51 -10.17
C LEU A 56 9.72 -10.58 -11.33
N ILE A 57 10.22 -10.46 -12.56
CA ILE A 57 9.49 -10.67 -13.82
C ILE A 57 10.36 -11.50 -14.77
N ASP A 58 9.71 -12.41 -15.53
CA ASP A 58 10.36 -13.27 -16.51
C ASP A 58 10.20 -12.74 -17.93
N GLU A 59 9.15 -11.98 -18.18
CA GLU A 59 8.84 -11.40 -19.48
C GLU A 59 9.72 -10.16 -19.76
N ASP A 60 9.97 -9.90 -21.04
CA ASP A 60 10.74 -8.73 -21.47
C ASP A 60 10.06 -7.41 -20.98
N PRO A 61 10.79 -6.51 -20.31
CA PRO A 61 10.29 -5.21 -19.89
C PRO A 61 9.63 -4.39 -20.98
N GLN A 62 10.13 -4.48 -22.23
CA GLN A 62 9.55 -3.76 -23.36
C GLN A 62 8.18 -4.31 -23.74
N ILE A 63 7.99 -5.63 -23.69
CA ILE A 63 6.69 -6.27 -23.94
C ILE A 63 5.68 -5.87 -22.86
N ILE A 64 6.09 -5.87 -21.59
CA ILE A 64 5.23 -5.41 -20.48
C ILE A 64 4.89 -3.92 -20.66
N GLY A 65 5.88 -3.09 -20.94
CA GLY A 65 5.71 -1.66 -21.17
C GLY A 65 4.75 -1.32 -22.31
N ALA A 66 4.76 -2.13 -23.37
CA ALA A 66 3.87 -1.97 -24.53
C ALA A 66 2.37 -2.18 -24.20
N ARG A 67 2.05 -2.79 -23.06
CA ARG A 67 0.67 -2.90 -22.56
C ARG A 67 0.15 -1.60 -21.94
N ILE A 68 1.03 -0.61 -21.71
CA ILE A 68 0.67 0.66 -21.08
C ILE A 68 0.55 1.74 -22.13
N SER A 69 -0.64 2.27 -22.31
CA SER A 69 -0.96 3.38 -23.19
C SER A 69 -1.34 4.63 -22.39
N ALA A 70 -1.24 5.80 -23.01
CA ALA A 70 -1.68 7.06 -22.42
C ALA A 70 -2.98 7.53 -23.06
N ALA A 71 -3.92 8.03 -22.25
CA ALA A 71 -5.12 8.71 -22.72
C ALA A 71 -4.95 10.23 -22.66
N ARG A 72 -5.64 10.95 -23.54
CA ARG A 72 -5.66 12.42 -23.57
C ARG A 72 -6.69 13.02 -22.61
N THR A 73 -7.78 12.29 -22.35
CA THR A 73 -8.86 12.71 -21.46
C THR A 73 -9.20 11.60 -20.48
N LEU A 74 -9.80 11.97 -19.34
CA LEU A 74 -10.31 11.01 -18.36
C LEU A 74 -11.35 10.08 -18.98
N VAL A 75 -12.27 10.61 -19.80
CA VAL A 75 -13.30 9.82 -20.50
C VAL A 75 -12.67 8.77 -21.41
N GLU A 76 -11.67 9.16 -22.19
CA GLU A 76 -10.92 8.21 -23.05
C GLU A 76 -10.27 7.11 -22.22
N ALA A 77 -9.74 7.44 -21.05
CA ALA A 77 -9.09 6.46 -20.19
C ALA A 77 -10.06 5.41 -19.63
N VAL A 78 -11.31 5.80 -19.29
CA VAL A 78 -12.20 4.94 -18.49
C VAL A 78 -13.39 4.35 -19.25
N LYS A 79 -13.75 4.87 -20.43
CA LYS A 79 -14.96 4.45 -21.18
C LYS A 79 -15.02 2.95 -21.48
N ASP A 80 -13.88 2.31 -21.68
CA ASP A 80 -13.76 0.88 -22.00
C ASP A 80 -13.14 0.07 -20.84
N ALA A 81 -12.86 0.72 -19.69
CA ALA A 81 -12.23 0.08 -18.55
C ALA A 81 -13.18 -0.89 -17.82
N ASP A 82 -12.63 -2.01 -17.38
CA ASP A 82 -13.29 -2.97 -16.51
C ASP A 82 -13.01 -2.66 -15.03
N TYR A 83 -11.86 -2.03 -14.78
CA TYR A 83 -11.40 -1.63 -13.45
C TYR A 83 -10.64 -0.30 -13.53
N VAL A 84 -10.94 0.59 -12.62
CA VAL A 84 -10.26 1.89 -12.44
C VAL A 84 -9.49 1.87 -11.14
N GLN A 85 -8.20 2.22 -11.16
CA GLN A 85 -7.39 2.50 -9.97
C GLN A 85 -7.11 4.01 -9.90
N GLU A 86 -7.80 4.70 -9.01
CA GLU A 86 -7.68 6.16 -8.80
C GLU A 86 -6.57 6.47 -7.80
N ASN A 87 -5.66 7.38 -8.19
CA ASN A 87 -4.47 7.77 -7.43
C ASN A 87 -4.29 9.30 -7.39
N THR A 88 -5.40 10.05 -7.39
CA THR A 88 -5.36 11.50 -7.31
C THR A 88 -5.10 11.99 -5.87
N ALA A 89 -4.99 13.31 -5.68
CA ALA A 89 -4.65 13.90 -4.40
C ALA A 89 -5.54 13.42 -3.24
N GLU A 90 -4.93 13.22 -2.06
CA GLU A 90 -5.57 12.74 -0.83
C GLU A 90 -6.42 13.85 -0.18
N ARG A 91 -7.47 14.28 -0.90
CA ARG A 91 -8.41 15.32 -0.50
C ARG A 91 -9.83 14.93 -0.87
N VAL A 92 -10.76 15.05 0.06
CA VAL A 92 -12.17 14.68 -0.11
C VAL A 92 -12.83 15.40 -1.28
N ASP A 93 -12.60 16.72 -1.41
CA ASP A 93 -13.17 17.53 -2.49
C ASP A 93 -12.66 17.12 -3.88
N VAL A 94 -11.38 16.73 -3.98
CA VAL A 94 -10.79 16.23 -5.23
C VAL A 94 -11.39 14.87 -5.57
N LYS A 95 -11.41 13.93 -4.60
CA LYS A 95 -11.96 12.58 -4.82
C LYS A 95 -13.43 12.62 -5.22
N ARG A 96 -14.26 13.42 -4.57
CA ARG A 96 -15.67 13.58 -4.94
C ARG A 96 -15.84 14.06 -6.39
N ARG A 97 -15.06 15.06 -6.82
CA ARG A 97 -15.10 15.53 -8.22
C ARG A 97 -14.64 14.48 -9.22
N VAL A 98 -13.55 13.79 -8.92
CA VAL A 98 -13.00 12.74 -9.79
C VAL A 98 -13.99 11.58 -9.87
N TYR A 99 -14.52 11.12 -8.74
CA TYR A 99 -15.46 10.01 -8.71
C TYR A 99 -16.78 10.31 -9.42
N ALA A 100 -17.29 11.56 -9.37
CA ALA A 100 -18.43 11.96 -10.16
C ALA A 100 -18.17 11.87 -11.68
N GLN A 101 -16.95 12.22 -12.12
CA GLN A 101 -16.56 12.07 -13.52
C GLN A 101 -16.35 10.59 -13.91
N LEU A 102 -15.76 9.79 -13.04
CA LEU A 102 -15.58 8.36 -13.26
C LEU A 102 -16.92 7.63 -13.35
N ASP A 103 -17.85 7.95 -12.44
CA ASP A 103 -19.18 7.34 -12.39
C ASP A 103 -19.98 7.63 -13.66
N ALA A 104 -19.88 8.86 -14.19
CA ALA A 104 -20.56 9.27 -15.42
C ALA A 104 -19.94 8.69 -16.71
N ALA A 105 -18.63 8.40 -16.71
CA ALA A 105 -17.89 8.05 -17.93
C ALA A 105 -17.55 6.57 -18.07
N ALA A 106 -17.39 5.85 -16.96
CA ALA A 106 -17.04 4.43 -16.97
C ALA A 106 -18.27 3.54 -17.23
N LYS A 107 -18.04 2.33 -17.73
CA LYS A 107 -19.10 1.33 -17.92
C LYS A 107 -19.85 1.07 -16.60
N PRO A 108 -21.14 0.70 -16.65
CA PRO A 108 -21.94 0.42 -15.45
C PRO A 108 -21.37 -0.68 -14.55
N ASP A 109 -20.69 -1.66 -15.13
CA ASP A 109 -20.07 -2.80 -14.45
C ASP A 109 -18.59 -2.60 -14.08
N CYS A 110 -18.02 -1.43 -14.40
CA CYS A 110 -16.63 -1.09 -14.08
C CYS A 110 -16.44 -0.90 -12.57
N VAL A 111 -15.45 -1.57 -11.97
CA VAL A 111 -15.06 -1.34 -10.58
C VAL A 111 -14.29 -0.02 -10.46
N LEU A 112 -14.68 0.83 -9.52
CA LEU A 112 -14.02 2.11 -9.24
C LEU A 112 -13.28 2.04 -7.89
N ALA A 113 -11.98 1.79 -7.95
CA ALA A 113 -11.14 1.63 -6.76
C ALA A 113 -10.27 2.86 -6.51
N SER A 114 -10.10 3.23 -5.24
CA SER A 114 -9.22 4.33 -4.80
C SER A 114 -8.00 3.80 -4.05
N SER A 115 -6.84 4.39 -4.32
CA SER A 115 -5.60 4.18 -3.56
C SER A 115 -5.48 5.09 -2.32
N THR A 116 -6.57 5.71 -1.89
CA THR A 116 -6.56 6.57 -0.69
C THR A 116 -5.98 5.84 0.51
N SER A 117 -5.20 6.55 1.32
CA SER A 117 -4.56 5.99 2.51
C SER A 117 -5.40 6.14 3.78
N THR A 118 -6.38 7.08 3.78
CA THR A 118 -7.12 7.41 5.01
C THR A 118 -8.60 7.66 4.81
N ILE A 119 -9.05 7.98 3.59
CA ILE A 119 -10.44 8.40 3.31
C ILE A 119 -11.29 7.16 2.99
N PRO A 120 -12.31 6.81 3.80
CA PRO A 120 -13.22 5.70 3.51
C PRO A 120 -13.95 5.90 2.18
N ALA A 121 -14.29 4.80 1.49
CA ALA A 121 -15.02 4.85 0.21
C ALA A 121 -16.37 5.55 0.35
N SER A 122 -17.04 5.41 1.49
CA SER A 122 -18.31 6.09 1.80
C SER A 122 -18.22 7.61 1.71
N VAL A 123 -17.08 8.21 2.10
CA VAL A 123 -16.93 9.68 2.15
C VAL A 123 -16.97 10.32 0.76
N PHE A 124 -16.47 9.64 -0.26
CA PHE A 124 -16.41 10.20 -1.61
C PHE A 124 -17.43 9.62 -2.59
N SER A 125 -18.10 8.52 -2.25
CA SER A 125 -19.02 7.83 -3.17
C SER A 125 -20.51 7.91 -2.80
N GLU A 126 -20.88 8.45 -1.63
CA GLU A 126 -22.23 8.47 -1.10
C GLU A 126 -23.27 9.04 -2.08
N GLY A 127 -22.95 10.12 -2.78
CA GLY A 127 -23.85 10.83 -3.70
C GLY A 127 -23.88 10.29 -5.13
N LEU A 128 -23.18 9.19 -5.43
CA LEU A 128 -23.08 8.64 -6.78
C LEU A 128 -24.21 7.63 -7.05
N GLU A 129 -24.71 7.60 -8.29
CA GLU A 129 -25.67 6.57 -8.73
C GLU A 129 -25.01 5.18 -8.71
N GLY A 130 -23.77 5.09 -9.23
CA GLY A 130 -22.97 3.87 -9.28
C GLY A 130 -22.18 3.57 -8.01
N ARG A 131 -22.53 4.14 -6.84
CA ARG A 131 -21.78 3.97 -5.58
C ARG A 131 -21.53 2.52 -5.16
N HIS A 132 -22.38 1.58 -5.62
CA HIS A 132 -22.26 0.15 -5.33
C HIS A 132 -21.00 -0.48 -5.94
N ARG A 133 -20.38 0.17 -6.91
CA ARG A 133 -19.15 -0.27 -7.60
C ARG A 133 -17.87 0.44 -7.09
N CYS A 134 -18.01 1.30 -6.07
CA CYS A 134 -16.89 2.03 -5.48
C CYS A 134 -16.29 1.24 -4.31
N ILE A 135 -14.95 1.17 -4.26
CA ILE A 135 -14.20 0.49 -3.20
C ILE A 135 -12.87 1.21 -2.96
N VAL A 136 -12.29 1.06 -1.79
CA VAL A 136 -10.88 1.38 -1.57
C VAL A 136 -10.04 0.13 -1.85
N ALA A 137 -8.95 0.30 -2.62
CA ALA A 137 -7.87 -0.67 -2.80
C ALA A 137 -6.55 0.02 -2.41
N HIS A 138 -6.29 0.06 -1.10
CA HIS A 138 -5.17 0.79 -0.50
C HIS A 138 -3.88 -0.02 -0.60
N PRO A 139 -2.85 0.47 -1.32
CA PRO A 139 -1.56 -0.21 -1.40
C PRO A 139 -0.62 0.20 -0.28
N VAL A 140 0.48 -0.55 -0.15
CA VAL A 140 1.70 -0.07 0.51
C VAL A 140 2.71 0.39 -0.53
N ASN A 141 3.30 1.55 -0.32
CA ASN A 141 4.29 2.13 -1.24
C ASN A 141 5.66 1.41 -1.13
N PRO A 142 6.24 0.93 -2.23
CA PRO A 142 5.73 0.93 -3.61
C PRO A 142 4.95 -0.38 -3.92
N PRO A 143 3.72 -0.30 -4.47
CA PRO A 143 2.85 -1.48 -4.67
C PRO A 143 3.41 -2.55 -5.62
N HIS A 144 4.28 -2.20 -6.54
CA HIS A 144 4.91 -3.18 -7.43
C HIS A 144 5.98 -4.05 -6.73
N VAL A 145 6.38 -3.67 -5.50
CA VAL A 145 7.35 -4.41 -4.66
C VAL A 145 6.67 -4.97 -3.41
N VAL A 146 5.90 -4.15 -2.68
CA VAL A 146 5.18 -4.59 -1.47
C VAL A 146 3.77 -5.03 -1.86
N PRO A 147 3.45 -6.34 -1.83
CA PRO A 147 2.28 -6.86 -2.51
C PRO A 147 0.96 -6.69 -1.76
N ILE A 148 0.97 -6.21 -0.53
CA ILE A 148 -0.25 -6.07 0.27
C ILE A 148 -1.18 -5.02 -0.32
N VAL A 149 -2.49 -5.32 -0.38
CA VAL A 149 -3.53 -4.36 -0.72
C VAL A 149 -4.74 -4.54 0.20
N GLU A 150 -5.21 -3.44 0.78
CA GLU A 150 -6.37 -3.45 1.67
C GLU A 150 -7.63 -3.08 0.89
N LEU A 151 -8.53 -4.06 0.72
CA LEU A 151 -9.82 -3.86 0.10
C LEU A 151 -10.83 -3.44 1.18
N SER A 152 -11.24 -2.17 1.16
CA SER A 152 -12.22 -1.63 2.11
C SER A 152 -13.49 -1.21 1.36
N PRO A 153 -14.55 -2.02 1.40
CA PRO A 153 -15.84 -1.69 0.81
C PRO A 153 -16.56 -0.61 1.62
N ALA A 154 -17.32 0.26 0.94
CA ALA A 154 -18.34 1.10 1.58
C ALA A 154 -19.55 0.25 1.98
N PRO A 155 -20.47 0.76 2.82
CA PRO A 155 -21.68 0.03 3.21
C PRO A 155 -22.58 -0.41 2.04
N TRP A 156 -22.46 0.24 0.91
CA TRP A 156 -23.23 -0.03 -0.33
C TRP A 156 -22.42 -0.74 -1.41
N THR A 157 -21.12 -0.97 -1.21
CA THR A 157 -20.32 -1.72 -2.18
C THR A 157 -20.85 -3.13 -2.32
N SER A 158 -21.11 -3.58 -3.55
CA SER A 158 -21.66 -4.92 -3.77
C SER A 158 -20.62 -6.01 -3.47
N ALA A 159 -21.10 -7.17 -3.04
CA ALA A 159 -20.24 -8.33 -2.79
C ALA A 159 -19.49 -8.78 -4.05
N GLU A 160 -20.10 -8.61 -5.22
CA GLU A 160 -19.53 -8.92 -6.51
C GLU A 160 -18.33 -8.01 -6.82
N VAL A 161 -18.43 -6.70 -6.57
CA VAL A 161 -17.35 -5.74 -6.73
C VAL A 161 -16.16 -6.07 -5.84
N LEU A 162 -16.42 -6.41 -4.56
CA LEU A 162 -15.37 -6.84 -3.65
C LEU A 162 -14.69 -8.13 -4.15
N ALA A 163 -15.48 -9.11 -4.61
CA ALA A 163 -14.95 -10.38 -5.12
C ALA A 163 -14.11 -10.18 -6.39
N ARG A 164 -14.57 -9.34 -7.34
CA ARG A 164 -13.82 -9.01 -8.56
C ARG A 164 -12.52 -8.27 -8.25
N ALA A 165 -12.57 -7.25 -7.38
CA ALA A 165 -11.38 -6.52 -6.96
C ALA A 165 -10.36 -7.47 -6.32
N ARG A 166 -10.80 -8.37 -5.44
CA ARG A 166 -9.94 -9.39 -4.83
C ARG A 166 -9.28 -10.28 -5.88
N ALA A 167 -10.09 -10.89 -6.76
CA ALA A 167 -9.60 -11.79 -7.80
C ALA A 167 -8.59 -11.10 -8.75
N LEU A 168 -8.86 -9.85 -9.15
CA LEU A 168 -7.95 -9.07 -9.98
C LEU A 168 -6.60 -8.84 -9.30
N HIS A 169 -6.61 -8.44 -8.03
CA HIS A 169 -5.38 -8.21 -7.27
C HIS A 169 -4.59 -9.51 -7.04
N GLU A 170 -5.26 -10.62 -6.74
CA GLU A 170 -4.63 -11.95 -6.61
C GLU A 170 -3.97 -12.37 -7.93
N GLN A 171 -4.67 -12.24 -9.07
CA GLN A 171 -4.12 -12.50 -10.40
C GLN A 171 -2.93 -11.59 -10.74
N ALA A 172 -2.94 -10.36 -10.24
CA ALA A 172 -1.84 -9.41 -10.41
C ALA A 172 -0.64 -9.67 -9.47
N GLY A 173 -0.67 -10.77 -8.70
CA GLY A 173 0.39 -11.14 -7.76
C GLY A 173 0.41 -10.29 -6.48
N GLN A 174 -0.71 -9.64 -6.15
CA GLN A 174 -0.89 -8.94 -4.90
C GLN A 174 -1.46 -9.87 -3.82
N VAL A 175 -1.40 -9.43 -2.57
CA VAL A 175 -1.97 -10.11 -1.40
C VAL A 175 -3.12 -9.26 -0.85
N PRO A 176 -4.35 -9.40 -1.40
CA PRO A 176 -5.47 -8.61 -0.94
C PRO A 176 -6.00 -9.10 0.41
N ILE A 177 -6.17 -8.18 1.35
CA ILE A 177 -6.93 -8.40 2.58
C ILE A 177 -8.26 -7.66 2.52
N THR A 178 -9.27 -8.14 3.22
CA THR A 178 -10.57 -7.47 3.31
C THR A 178 -10.73 -6.75 4.64
N VAL A 179 -10.93 -5.45 4.59
CA VAL A 179 -11.35 -4.63 5.73
C VAL A 179 -12.87 -4.77 5.86
N LYS A 180 -13.34 -5.61 6.79
CA LYS A 180 -14.76 -5.99 6.91
C LYS A 180 -15.70 -4.84 7.25
N LYS A 181 -15.17 -3.75 7.83
CA LYS A 181 -15.92 -2.54 8.20
C LYS A 181 -14.98 -1.35 8.01
N GLU A 182 -15.47 -0.31 7.34
CA GLU A 182 -14.71 0.92 7.15
C GLU A 182 -14.15 1.45 8.48
N VAL A 183 -12.89 1.76 8.47
CA VAL A 183 -12.18 2.39 9.58
C VAL A 183 -11.13 3.35 9.02
N GLN A 184 -11.05 4.54 9.58
CA GLN A 184 -10.05 5.52 9.16
C GLN A 184 -8.63 4.96 9.33
N GLY A 185 -7.80 5.08 8.29
CA GLY A 185 -6.43 4.55 8.27
C GLY A 185 -6.34 3.04 8.08
N PHE A 186 -7.46 2.36 7.80
CA PHE A 186 -7.58 0.92 7.52
C PHE A 186 -6.85 0.07 8.58
N ILE A 187 -6.30 -1.09 8.24
CA ILE A 187 -5.65 -1.96 9.23
C ILE A 187 -4.16 -1.62 9.35
N LEU A 188 -3.46 -1.51 8.21
CA LEU A 188 -2.01 -1.33 8.18
C LEU A 188 -1.58 -0.02 8.85
N ASN A 189 -2.18 1.11 8.46
CA ASN A 189 -1.82 2.41 9.01
C ASN A 189 -2.15 2.50 10.51
N ARG A 190 -3.21 1.82 10.97
CA ARG A 190 -3.54 1.75 12.40
C ARG A 190 -2.51 0.98 13.21
N LEU A 191 -2.04 -0.17 12.69
CA LEU A 191 -0.96 -0.95 13.32
C LEU A 191 0.35 -0.16 13.32
N GLN A 192 0.68 0.48 12.20
CA GLN A 192 1.85 1.35 12.10
C GLN A 192 1.77 2.53 13.07
N ALA A 193 0.60 3.19 13.17
CA ALA A 193 0.41 4.30 14.11
C ALA A 193 0.58 3.86 15.57
N ALA A 194 0.02 2.71 15.96
CA ALA A 194 0.19 2.17 17.31
C ALA A 194 1.66 1.92 17.65
N LEU A 195 2.41 1.31 16.72
CA LEU A 195 3.85 1.08 16.87
C LEU A 195 4.63 2.40 16.97
N LEU A 196 4.34 3.36 16.09
CA LEU A 196 5.05 4.64 16.07
C LEU A 196 4.75 5.47 17.32
N MET A 197 3.52 5.49 17.82
CA MET A 197 3.18 6.22 19.05
C MET A 197 4.00 5.71 20.24
N GLU A 198 4.17 4.39 20.39
CA GLU A 198 5.00 3.82 21.45
C GLU A 198 6.50 4.08 21.19
N ALA A 199 6.97 3.92 19.95
CA ALA A 199 8.36 4.18 19.58
C ALA A 199 8.79 5.62 19.92
N TRP A 200 7.97 6.59 19.57
CA TRP A 200 8.24 8.01 19.87
C TRP A 200 8.24 8.31 21.36
N ARG A 201 7.33 7.67 22.12
CA ARG A 201 7.30 7.79 23.58
C ARG A 201 8.59 7.27 24.21
N LEU A 202 9.02 6.05 23.85
CA LEU A 202 10.22 5.42 24.40
C LEU A 202 11.49 6.26 24.14
N VAL A 203 11.63 6.79 22.92
CA VAL A 203 12.75 7.69 22.57
C VAL A 203 12.62 9.03 23.31
N GLY A 204 11.41 9.58 23.35
CA GLY A 204 11.12 10.87 24.01
C GLY A 204 11.43 10.86 25.51
N GLU A 205 11.04 9.79 26.19
CA GLU A 205 11.27 9.58 27.63
C GLU A 205 12.70 9.09 27.95
N GLY A 206 13.53 8.86 26.92
CA GLY A 206 14.95 8.53 27.08
C GLY A 206 15.24 7.06 27.40
N TYR A 207 14.29 6.14 27.18
CA TYR A 207 14.51 4.70 27.38
C TYR A 207 15.48 4.10 26.36
N VAL A 208 15.49 4.64 25.15
CA VAL A 208 16.26 4.07 24.02
C VAL A 208 16.63 5.17 23.02
N SER A 209 17.73 4.99 22.27
CA SER A 209 18.09 5.81 21.13
C SER A 209 17.21 5.48 19.90
N VAL A 210 17.11 6.41 18.93
CA VAL A 210 16.44 6.15 17.66
C VAL A 210 17.06 4.96 16.93
N GLU A 211 18.40 4.89 16.90
CA GLU A 211 19.12 3.80 16.26
C GLU A 211 18.82 2.43 16.85
N ASP A 212 18.83 2.30 18.18
CA ASP A 212 18.60 1.03 18.86
C ASP A 212 17.11 0.64 18.82
N LEU A 213 16.20 1.59 18.81
CA LEU A 213 14.79 1.31 18.56
C LEU A 213 14.58 0.74 17.15
N ASP A 214 15.18 1.35 16.12
CA ASP A 214 15.13 0.83 14.74
C ASP A 214 15.69 -0.60 14.65
N LYS A 215 16.81 -0.89 15.36
CA LYS A 215 17.40 -2.26 15.46
C LYS A 215 16.43 -3.23 16.11
N THR A 216 15.75 -2.82 17.19
CA THR A 216 14.79 -3.69 17.92
C THR A 216 13.66 -4.15 16.99
N ILE A 217 13.17 -3.27 16.12
CA ILE A 217 12.15 -3.64 15.12
C ILE A 217 12.77 -4.43 13.96
N LYS A 218 13.81 -3.89 13.32
CA LYS A 218 14.39 -4.47 12.10
C LYS A 218 15.00 -5.86 12.32
N ASP A 219 15.77 -6.02 13.39
CA ASP A 219 16.52 -7.24 13.67
C ASP A 219 15.80 -8.13 14.70
N GLY A 220 14.72 -7.66 15.30
CA GLY A 220 13.88 -8.36 16.27
C GLY A 220 12.50 -8.74 15.71
N LEU A 221 11.49 -7.92 15.96
CA LEU A 221 10.10 -8.21 15.59
C LEU A 221 9.93 -8.37 14.08
N GLY A 222 10.50 -7.45 13.30
CA GLY A 222 10.37 -7.41 11.84
C GLY A 222 11.02 -8.62 11.16
N LEU A 223 12.09 -9.18 11.74
CA LEU A 223 12.72 -10.39 11.22
C LEU A 223 11.73 -11.58 11.23
N ARG A 224 11.00 -11.79 12.33
CA ARG A 224 9.96 -12.82 12.40
C ARG A 224 8.76 -12.48 11.53
N TRP A 225 8.30 -11.22 11.56
CA TRP A 225 7.16 -10.76 10.79
C TRP A 225 7.40 -10.74 9.28
N SER A 226 8.62 -10.97 8.83
CA SER A 226 8.90 -11.11 7.39
C SER A 226 8.29 -12.37 6.77
N PHE A 227 7.93 -13.39 7.57
CA PHE A 227 7.35 -14.65 7.10
C PHE A 227 6.17 -15.17 7.94
N MET A 228 5.90 -14.60 9.14
CA MET A 228 4.74 -14.94 9.97
C MET A 228 4.10 -13.67 10.55
N GLY A 229 2.80 -13.67 10.79
CA GLY A 229 2.09 -12.56 11.41
C GLY A 229 2.21 -12.57 12.95
N PRO A 230 1.68 -11.52 13.63
CA PRO A 230 1.75 -11.42 15.09
C PRO A 230 0.99 -12.54 15.81
N PHE A 231 -0.16 -12.99 15.30
CA PHE A 231 -0.92 -14.08 15.91
C PHE A 231 -0.23 -15.43 15.76
N GLU A 232 0.32 -15.74 14.61
CA GLU A 232 1.13 -16.93 14.40
C GLU A 232 2.39 -16.91 15.29
N THR A 233 3.02 -15.74 15.42
CA THR A 233 4.17 -15.57 16.31
C THR A 233 3.85 -15.93 17.75
N ILE A 234 2.71 -15.45 18.31
CA ILE A 234 2.34 -15.76 19.69
C ILE A 234 1.84 -17.19 19.85
N ASP A 235 1.22 -17.77 18.82
CA ASP A 235 0.79 -19.16 18.81
C ASP A 235 1.98 -20.11 18.97
N LEU A 236 3.06 -19.85 18.25
CA LEU A 236 4.30 -20.62 18.33
C LEU A 236 5.16 -20.34 19.58
N ASN A 237 4.92 -19.24 20.28
CA ASN A 237 5.67 -18.86 21.48
C ASN A 237 5.18 -19.52 22.78
N ALA A 238 4.07 -20.26 22.74
CA ALA A 238 3.56 -20.97 23.91
C ALA A 238 3.15 -22.39 23.54
N PRO A 239 3.48 -23.40 24.36
CA PRO A 239 3.17 -24.81 24.05
C PRO A 239 1.69 -25.10 23.82
N GLY A 240 0.78 -24.35 24.44
CA GLY A 240 -0.67 -24.44 24.28
C GLY A 240 -1.26 -23.42 23.30
N GLY A 241 -0.42 -22.79 22.45
CA GLY A 241 -0.82 -21.82 21.44
C GLY A 241 -1.33 -20.50 21.98
N VAL A 242 -2.16 -19.81 21.19
CA VAL A 242 -2.68 -18.47 21.51
C VAL A 242 -3.38 -18.42 22.87
N ARG A 243 -4.12 -19.44 23.26
CA ARG A 243 -4.83 -19.49 24.56
C ARG A 243 -3.86 -19.53 25.73
N ASP A 244 -2.83 -20.36 25.64
CA ASP A 244 -1.79 -20.48 26.67
C ASP A 244 -0.96 -19.18 26.74
N TYR A 245 -0.60 -18.62 25.59
CA TYR A 245 0.08 -17.31 25.53
C TYR A 245 -0.73 -16.21 26.21
N ALA A 246 -2.01 -16.11 25.90
CA ALA A 246 -2.89 -15.11 26.51
C ALA A 246 -3.05 -15.31 28.03
N ALA A 247 -3.14 -16.55 28.50
CA ALA A 247 -3.21 -16.85 29.92
C ALA A 247 -1.92 -16.48 30.68
N ARG A 248 -0.75 -16.68 30.07
CA ARG A 248 0.55 -16.37 30.68
C ARG A 248 0.90 -14.88 30.66
N TYR A 249 0.64 -14.23 29.52
CA TYR A 249 1.17 -12.91 29.22
C TYR A 249 0.11 -11.82 29.07
N GLY A 250 -1.17 -12.17 28.88
CA GLY A 250 -2.22 -11.19 28.54
C GLY A 250 -2.36 -10.08 29.56
N GLN A 251 -2.32 -10.42 30.86
CA GLN A 251 -2.41 -9.42 31.93
C GLN A 251 -1.22 -8.47 31.92
N VAL A 252 0.00 -9.02 31.80
CA VAL A 252 1.24 -8.22 31.78
C VAL A 252 1.28 -7.30 30.55
N LEU A 253 0.92 -7.82 29.38
CA LEU A 253 0.86 -7.01 28.15
C LEU A 253 -0.18 -5.90 28.26
N TYR A 254 -1.35 -6.20 28.86
CA TYR A 254 -2.37 -5.17 29.11
C TYR A 254 -1.83 -4.07 30.02
N GLU A 255 -1.22 -4.42 31.14
CA GLU A 255 -0.67 -3.47 32.11
C GLU A 255 0.45 -2.60 31.53
N GLN A 256 1.29 -3.16 30.68
CA GLN A 256 2.35 -2.42 29.96
C GLN A 256 1.79 -1.28 29.10
N VAL A 257 0.60 -1.45 28.53
CA VAL A 257 0.02 -0.49 27.57
C VAL A 257 -1.11 0.34 28.20
N ALA A 258 -1.89 -0.22 29.12
CA ALA A 258 -3.07 0.43 29.70
C ALA A 258 -2.77 1.73 30.46
N SER A 259 -1.59 1.83 31.07
CA SER A 259 -1.14 3.03 31.79
C SER A 259 -0.52 4.09 30.86
N VAL A 260 -0.24 3.76 29.62
CA VAL A 260 0.44 4.64 28.68
C VAL A 260 -0.52 5.69 28.15
N ARG A 261 -0.21 6.96 28.36
CA ARG A 261 -0.90 8.09 27.75
C ARG A 261 -0.07 8.64 26.60
N HIS A 262 -0.49 8.33 25.40
CA HIS A 262 0.14 8.91 24.21
C HIS A 262 -0.16 10.42 24.14
N LYS A 263 0.87 11.20 23.82
CA LYS A 263 0.80 12.63 23.55
C LYS A 263 1.07 12.89 22.07
N LEU A 264 0.54 13.99 21.55
CA LEU A 264 1.01 14.49 20.25
C LEU A 264 2.49 14.84 20.34
N TRP A 265 3.18 14.60 19.25
CA TRP A 265 4.61 14.92 19.16
C TRP A 265 4.79 16.44 19.12
N ASP A 266 5.50 16.97 20.08
CA ASP A 266 5.86 18.37 20.11
C ASP A 266 7.14 18.65 19.30
N ASP A 267 7.39 19.92 19.00
CA ASP A 267 8.52 20.33 18.17
C ASP A 267 9.88 19.94 18.78
N ALA A 268 9.99 19.91 20.11
CA ALA A 268 11.24 19.51 20.77
C ALA A 268 11.53 18.02 20.55
N LEU A 269 10.52 17.17 20.66
CA LEU A 269 10.65 15.73 20.41
C LEU A 269 10.92 15.46 18.93
N ILE A 270 10.21 16.14 18.01
CA ILE A 270 10.43 16.04 16.57
C ILE A 270 11.87 16.40 16.26
N SER A 271 12.36 17.55 16.74
CA SER A 271 13.73 18.03 16.49
C SER A 271 14.79 17.07 17.06
N LYS A 272 14.55 16.49 18.24
CA LYS A 272 15.46 15.50 18.84
C LYS A 272 15.60 14.27 17.94
N ILE A 273 14.48 13.67 17.54
CA ILE A 273 14.49 12.46 16.70
C ILE A 273 15.06 12.74 15.32
N GLU A 274 14.71 13.89 14.71
CA GLU A 274 15.26 14.30 13.43
C GLU A 274 16.79 14.46 13.51
N ALA A 275 17.30 15.12 14.53
CA ALA A 275 18.73 15.28 14.71
C ALA A 275 19.47 13.95 14.85
N GLU A 276 18.90 12.98 15.57
CA GLU A 276 19.47 11.63 15.66
C GLU A 276 19.43 10.91 14.30
N ARG A 277 18.33 11.01 13.55
CA ARG A 277 18.20 10.43 12.21
C ARG A 277 19.14 11.07 11.21
N ARG A 278 19.30 12.42 11.21
CA ARG A 278 20.19 13.13 10.28
C ARG A 278 21.66 12.82 10.52
N ARG A 279 22.08 12.47 11.73
CA ARG A 279 23.44 11.94 11.99
C ARG A 279 23.70 10.61 11.32
N LEU A 280 22.68 9.74 11.23
CA LEU A 280 22.78 8.41 10.59
C LEU A 280 22.55 8.45 9.08
N MET A 281 21.81 9.44 8.59
CA MET A 281 21.45 9.61 7.19
C MET A 281 21.20 11.10 6.90
N PRO A 282 22.13 11.79 6.27
CA PRO A 282 21.96 13.17 5.82
C PRO A 282 20.74 13.37 4.92
N GLN A 283 20.15 14.57 4.92
CA GLN A 283 18.92 14.85 4.17
C GLN A 283 19.12 14.78 2.65
N ASP A 284 20.25 15.14 2.14
CA ASP A 284 20.62 15.11 0.73
C ASP A 284 20.79 13.69 0.19
N GLU A 285 21.03 12.71 1.06
CA GLU A 285 21.10 11.28 0.69
C GLU A 285 19.70 10.60 0.67
N HIS A 286 18.61 11.31 0.95
CA HIS A 286 17.28 10.72 1.12
C HIS A 286 16.82 9.96 -0.12
N ALA A 287 16.96 10.54 -1.32
CA ALA A 287 16.54 9.91 -2.58
C ALA A 287 17.35 8.63 -2.88
N GLU A 288 18.67 8.65 -2.61
CA GLU A 288 19.52 7.46 -2.76
C GLU A 288 19.12 6.36 -1.79
N ARG A 289 18.76 6.73 -0.55
CA ARG A 289 18.29 5.80 0.47
C ARG A 289 16.93 5.19 0.15
N GLU A 290 16.02 5.94 -0.49
CA GLU A 290 14.77 5.39 -1.02
C GLU A 290 15.03 4.32 -2.09
N ALA A 291 15.89 4.61 -3.06
CA ALA A 291 16.27 3.64 -4.08
C ALA A 291 16.97 2.40 -3.48
N TRP A 292 17.83 2.58 -2.47
CA TRP A 292 18.43 1.49 -1.72
C TRP A 292 17.36 0.63 -1.02
N ARG A 293 16.36 1.25 -0.37
CA ARG A 293 15.23 0.54 0.27
C ARG A 293 14.51 -0.33 -0.74
N ASP A 294 14.17 0.22 -1.90
CA ASP A 294 13.38 -0.49 -2.91
C ASP A 294 14.15 -1.70 -3.45
N ARG A 295 15.46 -1.56 -3.72
CA ARG A 295 16.32 -2.70 -4.08
C ARG A 295 16.40 -3.79 -3.01
N ARG A 296 16.48 -3.40 -1.72
CA ARG A 296 16.49 -4.37 -0.60
C ARG A 296 15.16 -5.11 -0.48
N LEU A 297 14.04 -4.41 -0.68
CA LEU A 297 12.71 -5.04 -0.71
C LEU A 297 12.58 -6.00 -1.89
N MET A 298 13.03 -5.63 -3.09
CA MET A 298 13.00 -6.52 -4.25
C MET A 298 13.82 -7.79 -4.02
N ALA A 299 15.02 -7.67 -3.47
CA ALA A 299 15.86 -8.82 -3.11
C ALA A 299 15.18 -9.73 -2.08
N LEU A 300 14.52 -9.16 -1.06
CA LEU A 300 13.78 -9.91 -0.06
C LEU A 300 12.57 -10.63 -0.66
N ILE A 301 11.81 -9.98 -1.53
CA ILE A 301 10.66 -10.59 -2.21
C ILE A 301 11.11 -11.73 -3.14
N ALA A 302 12.20 -11.53 -3.88
CA ALA A 302 12.78 -12.60 -4.72
C ALA A 302 13.18 -13.82 -3.86
N HIS A 303 13.83 -13.60 -2.70
CA HIS A 303 14.17 -14.66 -1.75
C HIS A 303 12.92 -15.38 -1.23
N LYS A 304 11.89 -14.63 -0.80
CA LYS A 304 10.63 -15.22 -0.30
C LYS A 304 9.94 -16.08 -1.36
N ARG A 305 9.88 -15.63 -2.62
CA ARG A 305 9.33 -16.42 -3.73
C ARG A 305 10.10 -17.72 -3.94
N HIS A 306 11.44 -17.64 -3.90
CA HIS A 306 12.30 -18.82 -4.01
C HIS A 306 12.08 -19.80 -2.86
N MET A 307 11.91 -19.33 -1.63
CA MET A 307 11.62 -20.21 -0.48
C MET A 307 10.25 -20.87 -0.61
N ALA A 308 9.20 -20.11 -0.95
CA ALA A 308 7.85 -20.65 -1.15
C ALA A 308 7.75 -21.69 -2.27
N SER A 309 8.65 -21.66 -3.26
CA SER A 309 8.69 -22.70 -4.31
C SER A 309 9.35 -24.02 -3.87
N LYS A 310 9.89 -24.08 -2.66
CA LYS A 310 10.54 -25.28 -2.08
C LYS A 310 9.68 -26.00 -1.04
N GLU A 311 8.57 -25.36 -0.62
CA GLU A 311 7.54 -25.93 0.27
C GLU A 311 6.43 -26.60 -0.56
#